data_8cbe8fd71c70c58efef672bb71f9b250
#
_entry.id   8cbe8fd71c70c58efef672bb71f9b250
#
_cell.length_a   1.000
_cell.length_b   1.000
_cell.length_c   1.000
_cell.angle_alpha   90.00
_cell.angle_beta   90.00
_cell.angle_gamma   90.00
#
_symmetry.space_group_name_H-M   'P 1'
#
loop_
_entity.id
_entity.type
_entity.pdbx_description
1 polymer ?
#
loop_
_entity_poly.entity_id
_entity_poly.type
_entity_poly.pdbx_seq_one_letter_code
_entity_poly.pdbx_strand_id
1 'polypeptide(L)'
;ARTFAEMENQRRRFEKEKEDAFEYGGYSFAKEALNLIDNLDRSKHVLESDDKLKETEALKKTLEHLDIIKKDLISIFEKNNIKPIDSLNKKLDPNFHQAMMEIEDDTKEPGTIIQEIQKGFTIKDRLLRPSLVGVSKKVTIKDEKTEENQENPENK
;
A
#
# COMPACT_ATOMS: atom_id res chain seq x y z
N ALA A 1 -6.97 51.99 -3.77
CA ALA A 1 -5.85 51.16 -3.23
C ALA A 1 -6.33 49.82 -2.67
N ARG A 2 -7.43 49.78 -1.92
CA ARG A 2 -7.97 48.53 -1.35
C ARG A 2 -8.47 47.56 -2.43
N THR A 3 -9.25 48.08 -3.40
CA THR A 3 -9.73 47.27 -4.54
C THR A 3 -8.60 46.71 -5.40
N PHE A 4 -7.52 47.43 -5.55
CA PHE A 4 -6.35 46.96 -6.30
C PHE A 4 -5.65 45.80 -5.58
N ALA A 5 -5.51 45.92 -4.28
CA ALA A 5 -4.93 44.83 -3.44
C ALA A 5 -5.83 43.58 -3.44
N GLU A 6 -7.14 43.75 -3.42
CA GLU A 6 -8.10 42.64 -3.51
C GLU A 6 -8.05 41.95 -4.87
N MET A 7 -7.95 42.71 -5.98
CA MET A 7 -7.76 42.13 -7.31
C MET A 7 -6.46 41.35 -7.45
N GLU A 8 -5.35 41.86 -6.92
CA GLU A 8 -4.06 41.18 -6.97
C GLU A 8 -4.09 39.87 -6.16
N ASN A 9 -4.72 39.88 -4.98
CA ASN A 9 -4.91 38.67 -4.18
C ASN A 9 -5.78 37.63 -4.89
N GLN A 10 -6.87 38.07 -5.54
CA GLN A 10 -7.72 37.17 -6.34
C GLN A 10 -6.94 36.59 -7.53
N ARG A 11 -6.15 37.41 -8.23
CA ARG A 11 -5.33 36.94 -9.35
C ARG A 11 -4.36 35.84 -8.92
N ARG A 12 -3.63 36.07 -7.83
CA ARG A 12 -2.71 35.06 -7.27
C ARG A 12 -3.42 33.77 -6.88
N ARG A 13 -4.60 33.88 -6.31
CA ARG A 13 -5.42 32.74 -5.93
C ARG A 13 -5.86 31.95 -7.17
N PHE A 14 -6.34 32.60 -8.21
CA PHE A 14 -6.74 31.93 -9.46
C PHE A 14 -5.55 31.29 -10.19
N GLU A 15 -4.39 31.93 -10.20
CA GLU A 15 -3.18 31.34 -10.77
C GLU A 15 -2.79 30.05 -10.04
N LYS A 16 -2.83 30.06 -8.71
CA LYS A 16 -2.57 28.86 -7.91
C LYS A 16 -3.62 27.77 -8.11
N GLU A 17 -4.90 28.11 -8.12
CA GLU A 17 -5.99 27.14 -8.39
C GLU A 17 -5.85 26.52 -9.78
N LYS A 18 -5.45 27.30 -10.79
CA LYS A 18 -5.18 26.81 -12.15
C LYS A 18 -3.98 25.85 -12.17
N GLU A 19 -2.92 26.21 -11.49
CA GLU A 19 -1.72 25.35 -11.37
C GLU A 19 -2.06 24.05 -10.67
N ASP A 20 -2.75 24.09 -9.53
CA ASP A 20 -3.23 22.92 -8.79
C ASP A 20 -4.15 22.04 -9.66
N ALA A 21 -5.07 22.64 -10.41
CA ALA A 21 -5.96 21.90 -11.31
C ALA A 21 -5.17 21.20 -12.44
N PHE A 22 -4.16 21.84 -12.97
CA PHE A 22 -3.28 21.23 -13.99
C PHE A 22 -2.42 20.10 -13.40
N GLU A 23 -1.88 20.29 -12.20
CA GLU A 23 -1.00 19.30 -11.56
C GLU A 23 -1.75 18.06 -11.05
N TYR A 24 -2.96 18.25 -10.52
CA TYR A 24 -3.74 17.20 -9.86
C TYR A 24 -5.05 16.85 -10.60
N GLY A 25 -5.27 17.39 -11.79
CA GLY A 25 -6.49 17.12 -12.57
C GLY A 25 -6.69 15.65 -12.94
N GLY A 26 -5.61 14.88 -13.01
CA GLY A 26 -5.64 13.45 -13.24
C GLY A 26 -5.83 12.58 -11.98
N TYR A 27 -5.99 13.17 -10.80
CA TYR A 27 -6.02 12.42 -9.52
C TYR A 27 -7.09 11.33 -9.49
N SER A 28 -8.33 11.64 -9.84
CA SER A 28 -9.43 10.67 -9.83
C SER A 28 -9.21 9.56 -10.84
N PHE A 29 -8.79 9.90 -12.05
CA PHE A 29 -8.46 8.91 -13.08
C PHE A 29 -7.30 8.01 -12.64
N ALA A 30 -6.25 8.59 -12.10
CA ALA A 30 -5.09 7.86 -11.61
C ALA A 30 -5.48 6.87 -10.51
N LYS A 31 -6.32 7.30 -9.56
CA LYS A 31 -6.81 6.46 -8.46
C LYS A 31 -7.58 5.24 -8.97
N GLU A 32 -8.44 5.42 -9.95
CA GLU A 32 -9.18 4.32 -10.58
C GLU A 32 -8.28 3.42 -11.42
N ALA A 33 -7.32 4.00 -12.14
CA ALA A 33 -6.37 3.26 -12.96
C ALA A 33 -5.43 2.34 -12.15
N LEU A 34 -5.23 2.60 -10.85
CA LEU A 34 -4.49 1.71 -9.96
C LEU A 34 -5.11 0.31 -9.87
N ASN A 35 -6.43 0.18 -10.10
CA ASN A 35 -7.10 -1.11 -10.13
C ASN A 35 -6.58 -2.01 -11.26
N LEU A 36 -6.04 -1.45 -12.35
CA LEU A 36 -5.43 -2.24 -13.42
C LEU A 36 -4.15 -2.93 -12.94
N ILE A 37 -3.34 -2.25 -12.16
CA ILE A 37 -2.13 -2.85 -11.56
C ILE A 37 -2.51 -3.99 -10.63
N ASP A 38 -3.49 -3.77 -9.76
CA ASP A 38 -3.97 -4.78 -8.82
C ASP A 38 -4.55 -6.01 -9.55
N ASN A 39 -5.28 -5.77 -10.64
CA ASN A 39 -5.84 -6.84 -11.46
C ASN A 39 -4.74 -7.64 -12.19
N LEU A 40 -3.69 -6.98 -12.66
CA LEU A 40 -2.53 -7.65 -13.25
C LEU A 40 -1.82 -8.53 -12.21
N ASP A 41 -1.59 -8.02 -11.01
CA ASP A 41 -0.97 -8.78 -9.93
C ASP A 41 -1.82 -9.97 -9.51
N ARG A 42 -3.13 -9.79 -9.41
CA ARG A 42 -4.07 -10.87 -9.10
C ARG A 42 -4.11 -11.93 -10.20
N SER A 43 -4.16 -11.50 -11.46
CA SER A 43 -4.14 -12.42 -12.61
C SER A 43 -2.86 -13.25 -12.64
N LYS A 44 -1.72 -12.62 -12.37
CA LYS A 44 -0.44 -13.32 -12.26
C LYS A 44 -0.49 -14.37 -11.15
N HIS A 45 -0.95 -14.00 -9.96
CA HIS A 45 -1.03 -14.92 -8.82
C HIS A 45 -1.98 -16.11 -9.09
N VAL A 46 -3.13 -15.86 -9.72
CA VAL A 46 -4.08 -16.93 -10.10
C VAL A 46 -3.44 -17.90 -11.09
N LEU A 47 -2.74 -17.41 -12.12
CA LEU A 47 -2.06 -18.24 -13.09
C LEU A 47 -0.93 -19.07 -12.49
N GLU A 48 -0.16 -18.49 -11.55
CA GLU A 48 0.90 -19.20 -10.82
C GLU A 48 0.36 -20.30 -9.90
N SER A 49 -0.86 -20.12 -9.39
CA SER A 49 -1.52 -21.05 -8.48
C SER A 49 -2.26 -22.19 -9.20
N ASP A 50 -2.42 -22.13 -10.52
CA ASP A 50 -3.14 -23.16 -11.28
C ASP A 50 -2.26 -24.39 -11.48
N ASP A 51 -2.64 -25.50 -10.84
CA ASP A 51 -1.90 -26.77 -10.89
C ASP A 51 -1.81 -27.37 -12.29
N LYS A 52 -2.74 -27.05 -13.21
CA LYS A 52 -2.72 -27.53 -14.59
C LYS A 52 -1.72 -26.77 -15.46
N LEU A 53 -1.38 -25.56 -15.08
CA LEU A 53 -0.49 -24.68 -15.83
C LEU A 53 0.93 -24.68 -15.26
N LYS A 54 1.12 -25.12 -14.00
CA LYS A 54 2.43 -25.21 -13.37
C LYS A 54 3.44 -25.91 -14.27
N GLU A 55 4.63 -25.30 -14.38
CA GLU A 55 5.77 -25.82 -15.16
C GLU A 55 5.60 -25.85 -16.68
N THR A 56 4.53 -25.27 -17.23
CA THR A 56 4.37 -25.17 -18.68
C THR A 56 5.16 -23.97 -19.24
N GLU A 57 5.77 -24.16 -20.41
CA GLU A 57 6.40 -23.05 -21.17
C GLU A 57 5.40 -21.92 -21.51
N ALA A 58 4.13 -22.28 -21.73
CA ALA A 58 3.06 -21.33 -22.00
C ALA A 58 2.83 -20.40 -20.80
N LEU A 59 2.83 -20.94 -19.57
CA LEU A 59 2.69 -20.13 -18.36
C LEU A 59 3.86 -19.14 -18.22
N LYS A 60 5.11 -19.59 -18.38
CA LYS A 60 6.29 -18.72 -18.28
C LYS A 60 6.20 -17.54 -19.25
N LYS A 61 5.89 -17.81 -20.52
CA LYS A 61 5.74 -16.76 -21.52
C LYS A 61 4.61 -15.79 -21.19
N THR A 62 3.48 -16.30 -20.70
CA THR A 62 2.34 -15.45 -20.31
C THR A 62 2.71 -14.55 -19.14
N LEU A 63 3.39 -15.08 -18.13
CA LEU A 63 3.86 -14.28 -16.97
C LEU A 63 4.86 -13.19 -17.39
N GLU A 64 5.79 -13.51 -18.30
CA GLU A 64 6.73 -12.52 -18.86
C GLU A 64 5.98 -11.39 -19.59
N HIS A 65 4.97 -11.70 -20.39
CA HIS A 65 4.17 -10.68 -21.07
C HIS A 65 3.37 -9.82 -20.07
N LEU A 66 2.79 -10.42 -19.03
CA LEU A 66 2.11 -9.65 -17.96
C LEU A 66 3.08 -8.72 -17.23
N ASP A 67 4.31 -9.17 -16.97
CA ASP A 67 5.34 -8.34 -16.32
C ASP A 67 5.77 -7.17 -17.23
N ILE A 68 5.84 -7.35 -18.54
CA ILE A 68 6.10 -6.28 -19.51
C ILE A 68 4.98 -5.24 -19.46
N ILE A 69 3.71 -5.68 -19.54
CA ILE A 69 2.56 -4.77 -19.47
C ILE A 69 2.56 -3.99 -18.16
N LYS A 70 2.85 -4.65 -17.05
CA LYS A 70 2.94 -4.00 -15.73
C LYS A 70 4.05 -2.95 -15.68
N LYS A 71 5.23 -3.25 -16.21
CA LYS A 71 6.35 -2.30 -16.27
C LYS A 71 6.01 -1.08 -17.12
N ASP A 72 5.37 -1.28 -18.26
CA ASP A 72 4.95 -0.18 -19.13
C ASP A 72 3.93 0.72 -18.42
N LEU A 73 2.95 0.12 -17.73
CA LEU A 73 1.95 0.86 -16.97
C LEU A 73 2.58 1.68 -15.83
N ILE A 74 3.51 1.09 -15.09
CA ILE A 74 4.26 1.80 -14.03
C ILE A 74 5.08 2.93 -14.63
N SER A 75 5.74 2.72 -15.76
CA SER A 75 6.51 3.76 -16.46
C SER A 75 5.63 4.93 -16.91
N ILE A 76 4.41 4.66 -17.39
CA ILE A 76 3.43 5.71 -17.72
C ILE A 76 3.05 6.50 -16.47
N PHE A 77 2.82 5.82 -15.34
CA PHE A 77 2.50 6.48 -14.09
C PHE A 77 3.65 7.36 -13.58
N GLU A 78 4.89 6.87 -13.62
CA GLU A 78 6.06 7.64 -13.22
C GLU A 78 6.25 8.91 -14.05
N LYS A 79 6.01 8.83 -15.37
CA LYS A 79 6.03 10.00 -16.27
C LYS A 79 4.98 11.06 -15.92
N ASN A 80 3.88 10.64 -15.27
CA ASN A 80 2.82 11.51 -14.77
C ASN A 80 2.99 11.85 -13.27
N ASN A 81 4.18 11.69 -12.72
CA ASN A 81 4.53 11.96 -11.32
C ASN A 81 3.74 11.10 -10.31
N ILE A 82 3.27 9.94 -10.73
CA ILE A 82 2.63 8.94 -9.88
C ILE A 82 3.70 7.90 -9.54
N LYS A 83 4.03 7.76 -8.27
CA LYS A 83 5.10 6.86 -7.81
C LYS A 83 4.57 5.84 -6.82
N PRO A 84 5.05 4.58 -6.90
CA PRO A 84 4.75 3.60 -5.87
C PRO A 84 5.42 3.98 -4.55
N ILE A 85 4.75 3.65 -3.45
CA ILE A 85 5.31 3.81 -2.09
C ILE A 85 6.19 2.58 -1.83
N ASP A 86 7.44 2.83 -1.46
CA ASP A 86 8.36 1.78 -1.05
C ASP A 86 8.16 1.48 0.44
N SER A 87 7.46 0.39 0.74
CA SER A 87 6.98 0.06 2.08
C SER A 87 7.79 -1.05 2.76
N LEU A 88 8.33 -2.02 2.01
CA LEU A 88 8.95 -3.21 2.58
C LEU A 88 10.18 -2.89 3.46
N ASN A 89 10.28 -3.57 4.60
CA ASN A 89 11.35 -3.41 5.59
C ASN A 89 11.47 -2.01 6.21
N LYS A 90 10.45 -1.18 6.07
CA LYS A 90 10.37 0.13 6.74
C LYS A 90 9.43 0.06 7.93
N LYS A 91 9.55 1.01 8.85
CA LYS A 91 8.58 1.19 9.93
C LYS A 91 7.25 1.68 9.36
N LEU A 92 6.17 1.24 9.98
CA LEU A 92 4.83 1.70 9.64
C LEU A 92 4.73 3.22 9.81
N ASP A 93 4.35 3.92 8.74
CA ASP A 93 3.99 5.34 8.75
C ASP A 93 2.50 5.48 8.44
N PRO A 94 1.67 5.93 9.40
CA PRO A 94 0.23 6.07 9.18
C PRO A 94 -0.18 7.00 8.05
N ASN A 95 0.72 7.90 7.61
CA ASN A 95 0.46 8.81 6.50
C ASN A 95 0.47 8.10 5.13
N PHE A 96 1.23 7.00 5.01
CA PHE A 96 1.44 6.30 3.75
C PHE A 96 1.03 4.83 3.78
N HIS A 97 0.90 4.24 4.97
CA HIS A 97 0.65 2.82 5.16
C HIS A 97 -0.60 2.57 5.99
N GLN A 98 -1.31 1.51 5.66
CA GLN A 98 -2.42 1.00 6.45
C GLN A 98 -2.12 -0.45 6.82
N ALA A 99 -1.93 -0.71 8.11
CA ALA A 99 -1.75 -2.06 8.62
C ALA A 99 -3.08 -2.84 8.55
N MET A 100 -3.05 -4.00 7.89
CA MET A 100 -4.20 -4.90 7.75
C MET A 100 -4.09 -6.12 8.63
N MET A 101 -2.87 -6.57 8.92
CA MET A 101 -2.59 -7.72 9.76
C MET A 101 -1.28 -7.57 10.52
N GLU A 102 -1.21 -8.24 11.66
CA GLU A 102 0.03 -8.43 12.40
C GLU A 102 0.56 -9.85 12.13
N ILE A 103 1.84 -9.95 11.84
CA ILE A 103 2.53 -11.20 11.55
C ILE A 103 3.57 -11.42 12.64
N GLU A 104 3.56 -12.57 13.27
CA GLU A 104 4.55 -12.92 14.29
C GLU A 104 5.92 -13.13 13.63
N ASP A 105 6.86 -12.24 13.95
CA ASP A 105 8.25 -12.31 13.45
C ASP A 105 9.19 -11.69 14.48
N ASP A 106 9.93 -12.56 15.17
CA ASP A 106 10.91 -12.16 16.18
C ASP A 106 12.22 -11.63 15.58
N THR A 107 12.42 -11.82 14.28
CA THR A 107 13.63 -11.36 13.57
C THR A 107 13.58 -9.87 13.22
N LYS A 108 12.39 -9.25 13.27
CA LYS A 108 12.17 -7.85 12.93
C LYS A 108 11.70 -7.06 14.16
N GLU A 109 12.01 -5.78 14.17
CA GLU A 109 11.45 -4.88 15.19
C GLU A 109 9.93 -4.78 15.04
N PRO A 110 9.17 -4.76 16.16
CA PRO A 110 7.73 -4.57 16.11
C PRO A 110 7.33 -3.32 15.33
N GLY A 111 6.30 -3.44 14.48
CA GLY A 111 5.85 -2.35 13.63
C GLY A 111 6.64 -2.19 12.33
N THR A 112 7.55 -3.12 12.01
CA THR A 112 8.23 -3.16 10.71
C THR A 112 7.32 -3.83 9.68
N ILE A 113 7.24 -3.26 8.50
CA ILE A 113 6.47 -3.81 7.38
C ILE A 113 7.20 -5.02 6.82
N ILE A 114 6.58 -6.19 6.93
CA ILE A 114 7.13 -7.45 6.45
C ILE A 114 6.54 -7.84 5.10
N GLN A 115 5.27 -7.52 4.90
CA GLN A 115 4.55 -7.89 3.69
C GLN A 115 3.74 -6.70 3.17
N GLU A 116 3.75 -6.52 1.86
CA GLU A 116 2.91 -5.58 1.16
C GLU A 116 1.78 -6.35 0.47
N ILE A 117 0.54 -6.15 0.93
CA ILE A 117 -0.65 -6.83 0.39
C ILE A 117 -1.13 -6.11 -0.86
N GLN A 118 -1.11 -4.78 -0.81
CA GLN A 118 -1.48 -3.92 -1.93
C GLN A 118 -0.57 -2.70 -1.98
N LYS A 119 -0.02 -2.41 -3.15
CA LYS A 119 0.87 -1.27 -3.32
C LYS A 119 0.15 0.05 -3.20
N GLY A 120 0.70 0.95 -2.39
CA GLY A 120 0.29 2.34 -2.32
C GLY A 120 0.97 3.19 -3.38
N PHE A 121 0.36 4.32 -3.69
CA PHE A 121 0.87 5.27 -4.67
C PHE A 121 0.64 6.70 -4.23
N THR A 122 1.54 7.58 -4.63
CA THR A 122 1.44 9.02 -4.47
C THR A 122 1.43 9.69 -5.84
N ILE A 123 0.75 10.83 -5.94
CA ILE A 123 0.88 11.74 -7.07
C ILE A 123 1.56 13.02 -6.57
N LYS A 124 2.79 13.27 -7.02
CA LYS A 124 3.63 14.33 -6.44
C LYS A 124 3.68 14.20 -4.91
N ASP A 125 3.17 15.21 -4.20
CA ASP A 125 3.15 15.26 -2.73
C ASP A 125 1.84 14.74 -2.11
N ARG A 126 0.86 14.34 -2.93
CA ARG A 126 -0.43 13.87 -2.44
C ARG A 126 -0.52 12.34 -2.47
N LEU A 127 -1.11 11.80 -1.43
CA LEU A 127 -1.42 10.37 -1.38
C LEU A 127 -2.59 10.05 -2.31
N LEU A 128 -2.39 9.12 -3.25
CA LEU A 128 -3.46 8.52 -4.04
C LEU A 128 -4.15 7.39 -3.29
N ARG A 129 -3.34 6.48 -2.77
CA ARG A 129 -3.77 5.30 -2.04
C ARG A 129 -2.66 4.84 -1.10
N PRO A 130 -2.96 4.56 0.18
CA PRO A 130 -1.97 3.99 1.10
C PRO A 130 -1.59 2.56 0.69
N SER A 131 -0.39 2.12 1.05
CA SER A 131 -0.01 0.71 0.97
C SER A 131 -0.74 -0.08 2.05
N LEU A 132 -1.41 -1.18 1.69
CA LEU A 132 -1.93 -2.14 2.64
C LEU A 132 -0.82 -3.12 3.01
N VAL A 133 -0.49 -3.21 4.29
CA VAL A 133 0.70 -3.91 4.75
C VAL A 133 0.43 -4.84 5.92
N GLY A 134 1.25 -5.89 6.02
CA GLY A 134 1.40 -6.71 7.21
C GLY A 134 2.63 -6.26 8.00
N VAL A 135 2.46 -6.06 9.30
CA VAL A 135 3.50 -5.57 10.21
C VAL A 135 3.96 -6.65 11.18
N SER A 136 5.23 -6.58 11.55
CA SER A 136 5.81 -7.49 12.55
C SER A 136 5.24 -7.22 13.94
N LYS A 137 4.98 -8.31 14.66
CA LYS A 137 4.64 -8.34 16.07
C LYS A 137 5.56 -9.35 16.76
N LYS A 138 6.05 -9.02 17.96
CA LYS A 138 6.77 -9.99 18.78
C LYS A 138 5.85 -11.11 19.23
N VAL A 139 6.33 -12.35 19.19
CA VAL A 139 5.63 -13.49 19.76
C VAL A 139 5.59 -13.28 21.27
N THR A 140 4.43 -12.96 21.80
CA THR A 140 4.15 -13.02 23.24
C THR A 140 3.86 -14.47 23.54
N ILE A 141 4.83 -15.20 24.12
CA ILE A 141 4.56 -16.48 24.79
C ILE A 141 3.58 -16.13 25.90
N LYS A 142 2.31 -16.50 25.73
CA LYS A 142 1.38 -16.55 26.85
C LYS A 142 1.88 -17.66 27.74
N ASP A 143 2.55 -17.29 28.84
CA ASP A 143 2.71 -18.19 29.98
C ASP A 143 1.29 -18.58 30.43
N GLU A 144 0.88 -19.79 30.07
CA GLU A 144 -0.22 -20.49 30.74
C GLU A 144 0.26 -20.77 32.17
N LYS A 145 0.10 -19.77 33.04
CA LYS A 145 0.13 -20.02 34.48
C LYS A 145 -1.13 -20.80 34.84
N THR A 146 -0.93 -22.10 34.91
CA THR A 146 -1.61 -23.05 35.74
C THR A 146 -2.42 -22.37 36.85
N GLU A 147 -3.73 -22.42 36.76
CA GLU A 147 -4.60 -22.30 37.93
C GLU A 147 -4.45 -23.58 38.72
N GLU A 148 -3.48 -23.62 39.64
CA GLU A 148 -3.45 -24.61 40.69
C GLU A 148 -4.56 -24.32 41.72
N ASN A 149 -5.46 -25.28 41.76
CA ASN A 149 -6.42 -25.54 42.83
C ASN A 149 -5.97 -25.05 44.22
N GLN A 150 -6.73 -24.13 44.78
CA GLN A 150 -6.86 -24.04 46.21
C GLN A 150 -8.13 -24.80 46.61
N GLU A 151 -7.95 -26.08 46.88
CA GLU A 151 -8.86 -26.84 47.74
C GLU A 151 -8.83 -26.21 49.14
N ASN A 152 -9.96 -25.79 49.56
CA ASN A 152 -10.23 -25.32 50.92
C ASN A 152 -10.59 -26.51 51.81
N PRO A 153 -9.86 -26.82 52.88
CA PRO A 153 -10.31 -27.78 53.88
C PRO A 153 -10.84 -27.04 55.08
N GLU A 154 -12.13 -26.83 55.13
CA GLU A 154 -12.81 -26.63 56.42
C GLU A 154 -14.01 -27.53 56.51
N ASN A 155 -13.84 -28.55 57.38
CA ASN A 155 -14.90 -29.06 58.20
C ASN A 155 -14.33 -29.72 59.47
N LYS A 156 -14.35 -28.95 60.51
CA LYS A 156 -14.76 -29.47 61.82
C LYS A 156 -15.14 -28.32 62.73
#